data_946cae33d7abddf984570947eeecbfd5
#
_entry.id   946cae33d7abddf984570947eeecbfd5
#
_cell.length_a   1.000
_cell.length_b   1.000
_cell.length_c   1.000
_cell.angle_alpha   90.00
_cell.angle_beta   90.00
_cell.angle_gamma   90.00
#
_symmetry.space_group_name_H-M   'P 1'
#
loop_
_entity.id
_entity.type
_entity.pdbx_description
1 polymer ?
#
loop_
_entity_poly.entity_id
_entity_poly.type
_entity_poly.pdbx_seq_one_letter_code
_entity_poly.pdbx_strand_id
1 'polypeptide(L)'
;LCVDPAISLAVPTGTAVLDSIDGKAVTSTSAIRLSAGQVVKFSGHVEDSNGNGAVDQTFNGMLSAEIYDRNETLTCKDNDGSAARIGRSPLTFTMHGHRVFRGTTRVENGHFTITASIPRDISYSDDAAKISFYAVSDDKQTECNGVNSGFHLNGTAEQASPDTLAPKVVAYLNEVETPEYGVVNRNPTLIADISDDAGINIAGTSIGHDIELTLDDDLSNTTSLNDFFTYAPGSYNSGQLVYRLPTLTPGLHTMTLRVWDVNNNSTTQRLGFIVSDGVGQSTRVYSTVNPASTHTTFVAGFPSVGENEANILWEVFDRTGKLVWTKHNSVAAKSGTSAVAWNIHPNG
;
A
#
# COMPACT_ATOMS: atom_id res chain seq x y z
N LEU A 1 6.88 32.99 -8.08
CA LEU A 1 6.84 31.63 -8.61
C LEU A 1 7.49 31.68 -10.00
N CYS A 2 8.74 31.18 -10.13
CA CYS A 2 9.33 30.91 -11.44
C CYS A 2 8.87 29.51 -11.84
N VAL A 3 7.95 29.41 -12.76
CA VAL A 3 7.56 28.14 -13.39
C VAL A 3 8.41 28.02 -14.65
N ASP A 4 9.10 26.91 -14.82
CA ASP A 4 9.80 26.60 -16.07
C ASP A 4 8.75 26.51 -17.19
N PRO A 5 8.85 27.34 -18.25
CA PRO A 5 7.88 27.34 -19.34
C PRO A 5 7.84 26.02 -20.14
N ALA A 6 8.83 25.14 -19.93
CA ALA A 6 8.85 23.80 -20.52
C ALA A 6 8.03 22.75 -19.72
N ILE A 7 7.56 23.10 -18.52
CA ILE A 7 6.71 22.21 -17.73
C ILE A 7 5.26 22.42 -18.15
N SER A 8 4.66 21.42 -18.80
CA SER A 8 3.21 21.34 -19.00
C SER A 8 2.59 20.53 -17.86
N LEU A 9 1.43 20.97 -17.36
CA LEU A 9 0.63 20.18 -16.46
C LEU A 9 0.09 18.95 -17.22
N ALA A 10 0.32 17.77 -16.68
CA ALA A 10 -0.34 16.56 -17.15
C ALA A 10 -1.82 16.64 -16.73
N VAL A 11 -2.69 16.95 -17.70
CA VAL A 11 -4.13 16.99 -17.51
C VAL A 11 -4.71 15.80 -18.26
N PRO A 12 -5.44 14.88 -17.59
CA PRO A 12 -6.11 13.77 -18.28
C PRO A 12 -7.02 14.29 -19.39
N THR A 13 -6.88 13.73 -20.57
CA THR A 13 -7.66 14.14 -21.77
C THR A 13 -8.77 13.16 -22.09
N GLY A 14 -8.69 11.91 -21.57
CA GLY A 14 -9.71 10.89 -21.75
C GLY A 14 -10.67 10.82 -20.57
N THR A 15 -11.78 10.12 -20.77
CA THR A 15 -12.83 9.91 -19.77
C THR A 15 -12.96 8.43 -19.42
N ALA A 16 -13.03 8.11 -18.13
CA ALA A 16 -13.41 6.78 -17.65
C ALA A 16 -14.84 6.84 -17.10
N VAL A 17 -15.71 6.00 -17.63
CA VAL A 17 -17.15 6.01 -17.32
C VAL A 17 -17.55 4.76 -16.58
N LEU A 18 -18.39 4.90 -15.54
CA LEU A 18 -19.02 3.78 -14.85
C LEU A 18 -20.34 3.42 -15.56
N ASP A 19 -20.42 2.21 -16.09
CA ASP A 19 -21.62 1.73 -16.81
C ASP A 19 -22.61 1.05 -15.88
N SER A 20 -22.11 0.20 -14.98
CA SER A 20 -22.97 -0.61 -14.13
C SER A 20 -22.33 -0.98 -12.79
N ILE A 21 -23.17 -1.25 -11.82
CA ILE A 21 -22.84 -1.81 -10.51
C ILE A 21 -23.64 -3.11 -10.34
N ASP A 22 -22.94 -4.24 -10.15
CA ASP A 22 -23.52 -5.60 -10.13
C ASP A 22 -24.48 -5.85 -11.31
N GLY A 23 -24.10 -5.39 -12.51
CA GLY A 23 -24.89 -5.51 -13.74
C GLY A 23 -26.11 -4.58 -13.83
N LYS A 24 -26.37 -3.76 -12.82
CA LYS A 24 -27.42 -2.71 -12.90
C LYS A 24 -26.82 -1.45 -13.49
N ALA A 25 -27.41 -0.97 -14.59
CA ALA A 25 -26.95 0.26 -15.25
C ALA A 25 -27.02 1.45 -14.29
N VAL A 26 -25.96 2.25 -14.29
CA VAL A 26 -25.91 3.50 -13.53
C VAL A 26 -26.63 4.58 -14.36
N THR A 27 -27.86 4.90 -13.98
CA THR A 27 -28.66 5.93 -14.62
C THR A 27 -28.94 7.06 -13.63
N SER A 28 -29.17 8.26 -14.15
CA SER A 28 -29.50 9.43 -13.34
C SER A 28 -30.84 9.34 -12.59
N THR A 29 -31.62 8.30 -12.80
CA THR A 29 -33.02 8.19 -12.33
C THR A 29 -33.22 7.24 -11.15
N SER A 30 -32.28 6.33 -10.85
CA SER A 30 -32.40 5.44 -9.70
C SER A 30 -31.08 5.29 -8.99
N ALA A 31 -31.02 5.78 -7.77
CA ALA A 31 -29.86 5.58 -6.90
C ALA A 31 -29.71 4.10 -6.52
N ILE A 32 -28.54 3.52 -6.83
CA ILE A 32 -28.20 2.16 -6.46
C ILE A 32 -27.78 2.18 -4.98
N ARG A 33 -28.37 1.29 -4.16
CA ARG A 33 -27.99 1.14 -2.75
C ARG A 33 -27.05 -0.05 -2.61
N LEU A 34 -25.90 0.18 -1.97
CA LEU A 34 -24.91 -0.83 -1.63
C LEU A 34 -24.88 -1.00 -0.11
N SER A 35 -24.87 -2.25 0.32
CA SER A 35 -24.93 -2.59 1.75
C SER A 35 -23.56 -2.91 2.31
N ALA A 36 -23.34 -2.57 3.58
CA ALA A 36 -22.17 -2.99 4.35
C ALA A 36 -22.06 -4.51 4.37
N GLY A 37 -20.84 -5.04 4.20
CA GLY A 37 -20.56 -6.48 4.08
C GLY A 37 -20.82 -7.06 2.68
N GLN A 38 -21.21 -6.25 1.71
CA GLN A 38 -21.43 -6.69 0.31
C GLN A 38 -20.11 -6.61 -0.47
N VAL A 39 -19.85 -7.64 -1.29
CA VAL A 39 -18.84 -7.57 -2.36
C VAL A 39 -19.53 -7.12 -3.63
N VAL A 40 -19.03 -6.04 -4.23
CA VAL A 40 -19.69 -5.30 -5.32
C VAL A 40 -18.77 -5.21 -6.51
N LYS A 41 -19.34 -5.39 -7.70
CA LYS A 41 -18.64 -5.31 -8.98
C LYS A 41 -19.02 -4.03 -9.73
N PHE A 42 -18.04 -3.17 -9.95
CA PHE A 42 -18.15 -1.95 -10.74
C PHE A 42 -17.58 -2.21 -12.14
N SER A 43 -18.37 -2.00 -13.19
CA SER A 43 -17.94 -2.21 -14.58
C SER A 43 -18.11 -0.93 -15.37
N GLY A 44 -17.15 -0.64 -16.24
CA GLY A 44 -17.13 0.59 -17.01
C GLY A 44 -16.20 0.52 -18.21
N HIS A 45 -16.04 1.66 -18.85
CA HIS A 45 -15.22 1.79 -20.03
C HIS A 45 -14.44 3.12 -20.06
N VAL A 46 -13.45 3.18 -20.92
CA VAL A 46 -12.75 4.41 -21.33
C VAL A 46 -13.36 4.89 -22.64
N GLU A 47 -13.78 6.15 -22.68
CA GLU A 47 -14.32 6.76 -23.90
C GLU A 47 -13.22 7.13 -24.88
N ASP A 48 -13.54 7.08 -26.17
CA ASP A 48 -12.67 7.61 -27.21
C ASP A 48 -12.54 9.14 -27.11
N SER A 49 -11.48 9.68 -27.71
CA SER A 49 -11.20 11.12 -27.69
C SER A 49 -12.18 11.98 -28.48
N ASN A 50 -13.17 11.37 -29.19
CA ASN A 50 -14.13 12.09 -30.02
C ASN A 50 -15.28 12.68 -29.19
N GLY A 51 -15.40 12.30 -27.90
CA GLY A 51 -16.42 12.83 -27.00
C GLY A 51 -17.86 12.43 -27.37
N ASN A 52 -18.04 11.33 -28.08
CA ASN A 52 -19.34 10.80 -28.50
C ASN A 52 -19.86 9.69 -27.57
N GLY A 53 -19.14 9.38 -26.48
CA GLY A 53 -19.48 8.32 -25.54
C GLY A 53 -19.16 6.90 -26.04
N ALA A 54 -18.41 6.76 -27.13
CA ALA A 54 -18.00 5.46 -27.64
C ALA A 54 -16.80 4.92 -26.87
N VAL A 55 -16.74 3.58 -26.73
CA VAL A 55 -15.61 2.90 -26.09
C VAL A 55 -14.37 3.03 -26.95
N ASP A 56 -13.25 3.44 -26.34
CA ASP A 56 -11.94 3.35 -26.97
C ASP A 56 -11.41 1.92 -26.90
N GLN A 57 -11.73 1.13 -27.92
CA GLN A 57 -11.29 -0.28 -28.01
C GLN A 57 -9.77 -0.43 -28.16
N THR A 58 -9.03 0.64 -28.39
CA THR A 58 -7.59 0.61 -28.50
C THR A 58 -6.89 0.83 -27.15
N PHE A 59 -7.62 1.37 -26.15
CA PHE A 59 -7.06 1.64 -24.84
C PHE A 59 -6.81 0.35 -24.05
N ASN A 60 -5.55 0.11 -23.73
CA ASN A 60 -5.10 -0.93 -22.79
C ASN A 60 -4.20 -0.26 -21.76
N GLY A 61 -4.41 -0.56 -20.46
CA GLY A 61 -3.69 0.15 -19.42
C GLY A 61 -4.07 -0.30 -18.01
N MET A 62 -3.71 0.52 -17.05
CA MET A 62 -4.06 0.32 -15.64
C MET A 62 -5.03 1.41 -15.19
N LEU A 63 -6.06 1.02 -14.47
CA LEU A 63 -7.03 1.93 -13.84
C LEU A 63 -6.92 1.81 -12.32
N SER A 64 -6.84 2.96 -11.66
CA SER A 64 -7.01 3.09 -10.21
C SER A 64 -8.42 3.57 -9.91
N ALA A 65 -9.05 2.98 -8.91
CA ALA A 65 -10.35 3.42 -8.42
C ALA A 65 -10.31 3.64 -6.90
N GLU A 66 -10.97 4.69 -6.46
CA GLU A 66 -11.18 4.99 -5.05
C GLU A 66 -12.67 5.21 -4.80
N ILE A 67 -13.20 4.54 -3.78
CA ILE A 67 -14.58 4.70 -3.33
C ILE A 67 -14.57 5.48 -2.03
N TYR A 68 -15.37 6.53 -2.00
CA TYR A 68 -15.58 7.38 -0.83
C TYR A 68 -17.02 7.25 -0.36
N ASP A 69 -17.18 7.27 0.94
CA ASP A 69 -18.47 7.41 1.59
C ASP A 69 -19.08 8.80 1.29
N ARG A 70 -20.15 9.17 1.94
CA ARG A 70 -20.79 10.48 1.74
C ARG A 70 -19.81 11.65 1.93
N ASN A 71 -20.07 12.76 1.28
CA ASN A 71 -19.33 14.00 1.57
C ASN A 71 -19.58 14.48 3.00
N GLU A 72 -18.55 15.13 3.56
CA GLU A 72 -18.61 15.74 4.89
C GLU A 72 -18.49 17.26 4.80
N THR A 73 -19.32 17.96 5.58
CA THR A 73 -19.23 19.41 5.71
C THR A 73 -18.44 19.76 6.96
N LEU A 74 -17.31 20.42 6.79
CA LEU A 74 -16.44 20.87 7.86
C LEU A 74 -16.57 22.37 8.06
N THR A 75 -16.49 22.80 9.32
CA THR A 75 -16.44 24.21 9.69
C THR A 75 -15.09 24.51 10.31
N CYS A 76 -14.39 25.53 9.80
CA CYS A 76 -13.13 26.01 10.38
C CYS A 76 -13.32 26.40 11.84
N LYS A 77 -12.35 26.08 12.68
CA LYS A 77 -12.46 26.32 14.12
C LYS A 77 -12.38 27.83 14.54
N ASP A 78 -11.97 28.72 13.61
CA ASP A 78 -11.77 30.16 13.89
C ASP A 78 -10.87 30.41 15.12
N ASN A 79 -9.78 29.64 15.26
CA ASN A 79 -8.92 29.63 16.45
C ASN A 79 -8.31 31.01 16.78
N ASP A 80 -8.17 31.88 15.78
CA ASP A 80 -7.66 33.26 15.90
C ASP A 80 -8.78 34.30 16.07
N GLY A 81 -10.04 33.88 16.05
CA GLY A 81 -11.21 34.74 16.16
C GLY A 81 -11.37 35.76 15.02
N SER A 82 -10.72 35.48 13.86
CA SER A 82 -10.72 36.41 12.72
C SER A 82 -12.11 36.56 12.11
N ALA A 83 -12.88 35.50 12.00
CA ALA A 83 -14.24 35.53 11.47
C ALA A 83 -15.16 36.34 12.37
N ALA A 84 -15.15 36.08 13.69
CA ALA A 84 -15.94 36.81 14.66
C ALA A 84 -15.58 38.30 14.67
N ARG A 85 -14.32 38.68 14.54
CA ARG A 85 -13.81 40.05 14.52
C ARG A 85 -14.36 40.89 13.36
N ILE A 86 -14.66 40.24 12.23
CA ILE A 86 -15.24 40.88 11.03
C ILE A 86 -16.76 40.62 10.90
N GLY A 87 -17.39 40.08 11.93
CA GLY A 87 -18.84 39.81 11.95
C GLY A 87 -19.27 38.72 10.94
N ARG A 88 -18.41 37.76 10.63
CA ARG A 88 -18.72 36.62 9.76
C ARG A 88 -18.73 35.33 10.56
N SER A 89 -19.48 34.33 10.04
CA SER A 89 -19.38 32.98 10.55
C SER A 89 -18.07 32.31 10.06
N PRO A 90 -17.51 31.36 10.82
CA PRO A 90 -16.41 30.56 10.36
C PRO A 90 -16.70 29.88 8.98
N LEU A 91 -15.68 29.77 8.17
CA LEU A 91 -15.81 29.16 6.83
C LEU A 91 -16.26 27.71 6.93
N THR A 92 -17.31 27.34 6.21
CA THR A 92 -17.73 25.96 5.98
C THR A 92 -17.37 25.55 4.56
N PHE A 93 -16.90 24.30 4.42
CA PHE A 93 -16.58 23.72 3.11
C PHE A 93 -16.88 22.21 3.12
N THR A 94 -17.11 21.66 1.93
CA THR A 94 -17.40 20.25 1.76
C THR A 94 -16.13 19.53 1.33
N MET A 95 -15.81 18.42 2.00
CA MET A 95 -14.74 17.51 1.65
C MET A 95 -15.32 16.14 1.26
N HIS A 96 -14.49 15.32 0.60
CA HIS A 96 -14.79 13.90 0.47
C HIS A 96 -14.84 13.29 1.87
N GLY A 97 -15.79 12.41 2.08
CA GLY A 97 -15.83 11.58 3.27
C GLY A 97 -14.71 10.54 3.29
N HIS A 98 -14.83 9.61 4.21
CA HIS A 98 -13.83 8.57 4.36
C HIS A 98 -13.73 7.69 3.12
N ARG A 99 -12.50 7.30 2.77
CA ARG A 99 -12.24 6.37 1.68
C ARG A 99 -12.46 4.94 2.19
N VAL A 100 -13.42 4.24 1.57
CA VAL A 100 -13.80 2.87 1.95
C VAL A 100 -13.09 1.79 1.12
N PHE A 101 -12.58 2.16 -0.07
CA PHE A 101 -11.84 1.26 -0.95
C PHE A 101 -10.84 2.03 -1.81
N ARG A 102 -9.69 1.38 -2.08
CA ARG A 102 -8.69 1.84 -3.05
C ARG A 102 -8.05 0.63 -3.72
N GLY A 103 -8.21 0.49 -5.02
CA GLY A 103 -7.65 -0.63 -5.76
C GLY A 103 -7.32 -0.27 -7.19
N THR A 104 -6.67 -1.20 -7.88
CA THR A 104 -6.29 -1.07 -9.28
C THR A 104 -6.80 -2.28 -10.06
N THR A 105 -7.09 -2.07 -11.35
CA THR A 105 -7.49 -3.13 -12.27
C THR A 105 -6.93 -2.88 -13.66
N ARG A 106 -6.87 -3.93 -14.47
CA ARG A 106 -6.51 -3.83 -15.88
C ARG A 106 -7.66 -3.26 -16.68
N VAL A 107 -7.34 -2.38 -17.65
CA VAL A 107 -8.24 -1.99 -18.73
C VAL A 107 -7.82 -2.76 -19.97
N GLU A 108 -8.75 -3.47 -20.58
CA GLU A 108 -8.52 -4.25 -21.79
C GLU A 108 -9.56 -3.88 -22.86
N ASN A 109 -9.09 -3.49 -24.04
CA ASN A 109 -9.93 -3.02 -25.13
C ASN A 109 -10.96 -1.95 -24.68
N GLY A 110 -10.49 -1.02 -23.84
CA GLY A 110 -11.30 0.07 -23.30
C GLY A 110 -12.22 -0.31 -22.14
N HIS A 111 -12.37 -1.58 -21.78
CA HIS A 111 -13.26 -2.01 -20.71
C HIS A 111 -12.49 -2.35 -19.43
N PHE A 112 -13.13 -2.05 -18.30
CA PHE A 112 -12.61 -2.42 -16.98
C PHE A 112 -13.68 -2.97 -16.07
N THR A 113 -13.24 -3.74 -15.11
CA THR A 113 -14.06 -4.20 -14.00
C THR A 113 -13.23 -4.16 -12.73
N ILE A 114 -13.77 -3.57 -11.67
CA ILE A 114 -13.17 -3.58 -10.34
C ILE A 114 -14.16 -4.15 -9.34
N THR A 115 -13.65 -5.01 -8.46
CA THR A 115 -14.43 -5.58 -7.36
C THR A 115 -13.99 -4.92 -6.07
N ALA A 116 -14.95 -4.50 -5.25
CA ALA A 116 -14.70 -3.90 -3.95
C ALA A 116 -15.59 -4.55 -2.88
N SER A 117 -15.06 -4.69 -1.67
CA SER A 117 -15.84 -5.05 -0.49
C SER A 117 -16.23 -3.80 0.26
N ILE A 118 -17.50 -3.68 0.62
CA ILE A 118 -18.03 -2.54 1.38
C ILE A 118 -17.90 -2.85 2.87
N PRO A 119 -17.08 -2.10 3.64
CA PRO A 119 -16.88 -2.37 5.05
C PRO A 119 -18.16 -2.12 5.87
N ARG A 120 -18.23 -2.71 7.06
CA ARG A 120 -19.30 -2.42 8.01
C ARG A 120 -19.20 -1.01 8.60
N ASP A 121 -18.02 -0.44 8.55
CA ASP A 121 -17.72 0.90 9.05
C ASP A 121 -18.01 1.96 7.97
N ILE A 122 -19.26 2.10 7.57
CA ILE A 122 -19.76 3.16 6.68
C ILE A 122 -20.65 4.13 7.48
N SER A 123 -20.93 5.30 6.92
CA SER A 123 -21.79 6.31 7.58
C SER A 123 -23.27 5.96 7.62
N TYR A 124 -23.72 4.92 6.89
CA TYR A 124 -25.14 4.53 6.75
C TYR A 124 -26.04 5.72 6.39
N SER A 125 -25.56 6.59 5.50
CA SER A 125 -26.25 7.79 5.06
C SER A 125 -27.03 7.55 3.75
N ASP A 126 -28.12 8.30 3.59
CA ASP A 126 -28.81 8.40 2.30
C ASP A 126 -28.15 9.40 1.35
N ASP A 127 -27.08 10.07 1.75
CA ASP A 127 -26.29 10.92 0.88
C ASP A 127 -25.51 10.08 -0.15
N ALA A 128 -25.21 10.68 -1.31
CA ALA A 128 -24.49 10.00 -2.36
C ALA A 128 -23.04 9.68 -1.95
N ALA A 129 -22.66 8.44 -2.16
CA ALA A 129 -21.27 8.01 -2.17
C ALA A 129 -20.62 8.37 -3.53
N LYS A 130 -19.32 8.23 -3.62
CA LYS A 130 -18.57 8.59 -4.82
C LYS A 130 -17.53 7.54 -5.16
N ILE A 131 -17.41 7.20 -6.44
CA ILE A 131 -16.26 6.50 -7.00
C ILE A 131 -15.51 7.41 -7.95
N SER A 132 -14.18 7.46 -7.85
CA SER A 132 -13.31 8.16 -8.76
C SER A 132 -12.38 7.19 -9.48
N PHE A 133 -12.08 7.48 -10.73
CA PHE A 133 -11.22 6.69 -11.59
C PHE A 133 -10.06 7.52 -12.12
N TYR A 134 -8.92 6.88 -12.26
CA TYR A 134 -7.77 7.39 -12.99
C TYR A 134 -7.12 6.24 -13.75
N ALA A 135 -7.01 6.36 -15.05
CA ALA A 135 -6.43 5.34 -15.91
C ALA A 135 -5.26 5.88 -16.72
N VAL A 136 -4.24 5.04 -16.91
CA VAL A 136 -3.07 5.35 -17.73
C VAL A 136 -2.84 4.21 -18.70
N SER A 137 -2.69 4.54 -19.99
CA SER A 137 -2.38 3.58 -21.03
C SER A 137 -0.99 2.94 -20.85
N ASP A 138 -0.79 1.76 -21.41
CA ASP A 138 0.49 1.02 -21.29
C ASP A 138 1.68 1.78 -21.88
N ASP A 139 1.46 2.54 -22.94
CA ASP A 139 2.47 3.41 -23.55
C ASP A 139 2.66 4.75 -22.80
N LYS A 140 1.85 4.98 -21.74
CA LYS A 140 1.86 6.19 -20.90
C LYS A 140 1.60 7.49 -21.67
N GLN A 141 0.93 7.43 -22.83
CA GLN A 141 0.61 8.59 -23.64
C GLN A 141 -0.79 9.15 -23.37
N THR A 142 -1.70 8.29 -22.89
CA THR A 142 -3.09 8.68 -22.64
C THR A 142 -3.43 8.49 -21.17
N GLU A 143 -3.94 9.56 -20.57
CA GLU A 143 -4.47 9.56 -19.20
C GLU A 143 -5.97 9.87 -19.25
N CYS A 144 -6.74 9.14 -18.46
CA CYS A 144 -8.17 9.30 -18.35
C CYS A 144 -8.57 9.47 -16.89
N ASN A 145 -9.58 10.29 -16.64
CA ASN A 145 -10.20 10.39 -15.33
C ASN A 145 -11.71 10.19 -15.41
N GLY A 146 -12.33 9.92 -14.28
CA GLY A 146 -13.78 9.80 -14.21
C GLY A 146 -14.28 9.84 -12.78
N VAL A 147 -15.53 10.20 -12.62
CA VAL A 147 -16.21 10.22 -11.33
C VAL A 147 -17.67 9.85 -11.49
N ASN A 148 -18.21 9.09 -10.54
CA ASN A 148 -19.63 8.78 -10.48
C ASN A 148 -20.13 8.84 -9.02
N SER A 149 -21.33 9.38 -8.83
CA SER A 149 -22.01 9.50 -7.54
C SER A 149 -23.45 8.97 -7.59
N GLY A 150 -23.75 8.07 -8.52
CA GLY A 150 -25.08 7.50 -8.73
C GLY A 150 -25.44 6.35 -7.77
N PHE A 151 -24.79 6.26 -6.61
CA PHE A 151 -25.05 5.20 -5.63
C PHE A 151 -24.90 5.72 -4.20
N HIS A 152 -25.40 4.93 -3.24
CA HIS A 152 -25.34 5.22 -1.80
C HIS A 152 -24.80 4.02 -1.04
N LEU A 153 -24.07 4.28 0.04
CA LEU A 153 -23.65 3.27 1.00
C LEU A 153 -24.61 3.28 2.19
N ASN A 154 -25.61 2.39 2.16
CA ASN A 154 -26.66 2.35 3.18
C ASN A 154 -27.25 0.94 3.30
N GLY A 155 -27.48 0.50 4.52
CA GLY A 155 -27.99 -0.82 4.83
C GLY A 155 -26.89 -1.84 5.13
N THR A 156 -27.31 -3.02 5.56
CA THR A 156 -26.42 -4.15 5.88
C THR A 156 -26.83 -5.35 5.05
N ALA A 157 -25.86 -5.99 4.40
CA ALA A 157 -26.13 -7.22 3.66
C ALA A 157 -26.52 -8.35 4.60
N GLU A 158 -27.54 -9.13 4.21
CA GLU A 158 -27.84 -10.40 4.87
C GLU A 158 -26.73 -11.39 4.52
N GLN A 159 -26.01 -11.86 5.54
CA GLN A 159 -25.00 -12.90 5.38
C GLN A 159 -25.60 -14.24 5.76
N ALA A 160 -25.30 -15.27 4.95
CA ALA A 160 -25.75 -16.63 5.21
C ALA A 160 -25.11 -17.21 6.50
N SER A 161 -23.91 -16.77 6.83
CA SER A 161 -23.21 -17.03 8.10
C SER A 161 -22.34 -15.82 8.46
N PRO A 162 -22.18 -15.50 9.78
CA PRO A 162 -21.27 -14.45 10.19
C PRO A 162 -19.83 -14.87 9.89
N ASP A 163 -19.08 -13.97 9.26
CA ASP A 163 -17.65 -14.13 9.14
C ASP A 163 -16.98 -13.89 10.50
N THR A 164 -16.11 -14.81 10.89
CA THR A 164 -15.38 -14.81 12.16
C THR A 164 -13.87 -14.98 11.96
N LEU A 165 -13.42 -15.04 10.71
CA LEU A 165 -12.01 -15.15 10.39
C LEU A 165 -11.36 -13.76 10.44
N ALA A 166 -10.20 -13.70 11.05
CA ALA A 166 -9.43 -12.46 11.12
C ALA A 166 -8.42 -12.40 9.96
N PRO A 167 -8.00 -11.19 9.53
CA PRO A 167 -7.03 -11.04 8.47
C PRO A 167 -5.72 -11.78 8.73
N LYS A 168 -5.13 -12.32 7.67
CA LYS A 168 -3.76 -12.84 7.68
C LYS A 168 -2.81 -11.69 7.40
N VAL A 169 -1.83 -11.52 8.27
CA VAL A 169 -0.83 -10.47 8.18
C VAL A 169 0.56 -11.10 8.22
N VAL A 170 1.41 -10.75 7.27
CA VAL A 170 2.84 -11.10 7.27
C VAL A 170 3.61 -9.80 7.15
N ALA A 171 4.11 -9.31 8.29
CA ALA A 171 4.84 -8.05 8.36
C ALA A 171 6.34 -8.28 8.54
N TYR A 172 7.14 -7.47 7.85
CA TYR A 172 8.59 -7.49 7.90
C TYR A 172 9.17 -6.09 7.69
N LEU A 173 10.46 -5.92 7.99
CA LEU A 173 11.16 -4.64 7.84
C LEU A 173 12.19 -4.74 6.72
N ASN A 174 12.16 -3.81 5.78
CA ASN A 174 13.03 -3.66 4.60
C ASN A 174 12.90 -4.81 3.59
N GLU A 175 13.12 -6.06 3.98
CA GLU A 175 13.14 -7.25 3.11
C GLU A 175 12.36 -8.41 3.76
N VAL A 176 11.91 -9.33 2.92
CA VAL A 176 11.25 -10.56 3.35
C VAL A 176 12.11 -11.30 4.36
N GLU A 177 11.48 -11.77 5.45
CA GLU A 177 12.12 -12.54 6.51
C GLU A 177 13.08 -11.72 7.40
N THR A 178 12.65 -10.55 7.90
CA THR A 178 13.33 -9.96 9.05
C THR A 178 13.21 -10.94 10.22
N PRO A 179 14.32 -11.55 10.68
CA PRO A 179 14.26 -12.45 11.83
C PRO A 179 13.81 -11.67 13.06
N GLU A 180 13.21 -12.37 14.01
CA GLU A 180 12.89 -11.78 15.30
C GLU A 180 14.17 -11.18 15.91
N TYR A 181 14.11 -9.90 16.32
CA TYR A 181 15.24 -9.07 16.73
C TYR A 181 16.32 -8.85 15.65
N GLY A 182 15.93 -8.92 14.37
CA GLY A 182 16.80 -8.54 13.25
C GLY A 182 17.27 -7.10 13.35
N VAL A 183 18.47 -6.84 12.82
CA VAL A 183 19.08 -5.50 12.86
C VAL A 183 18.68 -4.70 11.63
N VAL A 184 18.19 -3.49 11.84
CA VAL A 184 17.71 -2.58 10.78
C VAL A 184 18.37 -1.19 10.90
N ASN A 185 18.25 -0.38 9.85
CA ASN A 185 18.68 1.01 9.85
C ASN A 185 17.73 1.90 10.67
N ARG A 186 18.07 3.18 10.82
CA ARG A 186 17.26 4.15 11.61
C ARG A 186 15.89 4.48 11.01
N ASN A 187 15.71 4.26 9.73
CA ASN A 187 14.45 4.54 9.01
C ASN A 187 14.04 3.30 8.20
N PRO A 188 13.71 2.18 8.86
CA PRO A 188 13.33 0.99 8.13
C PRO A 188 11.97 1.16 7.45
N THR A 189 11.74 0.41 6.40
CA THR A 189 10.43 0.35 5.73
C THR A 189 9.67 -0.86 6.26
N LEU A 190 8.51 -0.62 6.87
CA LEU A 190 7.53 -1.66 7.16
C LEU A 190 6.85 -2.06 5.88
N ILE A 191 6.86 -3.34 5.60
CA ILE A 191 6.10 -3.97 4.52
C ILE A 191 5.22 -5.03 5.17
N ALA A 192 3.93 -5.05 4.83
CA ALA A 192 3.03 -6.08 5.31
C ALA A 192 2.14 -6.59 4.17
N ASP A 193 2.21 -7.89 3.92
CA ASP A 193 1.28 -8.58 3.04
C ASP A 193 0.05 -8.95 3.85
N ILE A 194 -1.11 -8.46 3.42
CA ILE A 194 -2.36 -8.57 4.15
C ILE A 194 -3.40 -9.22 3.25
N SER A 195 -4.11 -10.20 3.76
CA SER A 195 -5.19 -10.87 3.04
C SER A 195 -6.30 -11.31 3.96
N ASP A 196 -7.53 -11.27 3.45
CA ASP A 196 -8.73 -11.71 4.13
C ASP A 196 -9.79 -12.10 3.10
N ASP A 197 -10.62 -13.10 3.35
CA ASP A 197 -11.61 -13.58 2.37
C ASP A 197 -12.75 -12.57 2.13
N ALA A 198 -13.09 -11.76 3.14
CA ALA A 198 -14.10 -10.71 3.03
C ALA A 198 -13.55 -9.37 2.56
N GLY A 199 -12.25 -9.10 2.79
CA GLY A 199 -11.56 -7.85 2.46
C GLY A 199 -11.04 -7.09 3.68
N ILE A 200 -10.17 -6.11 3.45
CA ILE A 200 -9.47 -5.35 4.48
C ILE A 200 -10.19 -4.02 4.74
N ASN A 201 -10.39 -3.68 6.00
CA ASN A 201 -10.99 -2.41 6.37
C ASN A 201 -9.95 -1.27 6.31
N ILE A 202 -10.20 -0.31 5.44
CA ILE A 202 -9.40 0.92 5.29
C ILE A 202 -10.25 2.19 5.46
N ALA A 203 -11.47 2.06 5.95
CA ALA A 203 -12.44 3.16 5.95
C ALA A 203 -12.10 4.29 6.93
N GLY A 204 -11.48 4.00 8.06
CA GLY A 204 -11.12 5.02 9.06
C GLY A 204 -12.31 5.77 9.68
N THR A 205 -13.52 5.23 9.53
CA THR A 205 -14.78 5.85 10.03
C THR A 205 -15.07 5.51 11.46
N SER A 206 -14.60 4.36 11.93
CA SER A 206 -14.81 3.87 13.29
C SER A 206 -13.54 3.99 14.12
N ILE A 207 -13.67 4.53 15.31
CA ILE A 207 -12.55 4.65 16.25
C ILE A 207 -12.01 3.26 16.58
N GLY A 208 -10.70 3.05 16.31
CA GLY A 208 -9.98 1.82 16.65
C GLY A 208 -10.11 0.70 15.62
N HIS A 209 -10.68 0.94 14.44
CA HIS A 209 -10.75 -0.03 13.33
C HIS A 209 -9.80 0.32 12.16
N ASP A 210 -8.86 1.22 12.39
CA ASP A 210 -7.79 1.53 11.44
C ASP A 210 -6.76 0.41 11.36
N ILE A 211 -5.99 0.39 10.27
CA ILE A 211 -4.70 -0.28 10.26
C ILE A 211 -3.78 0.55 11.13
N GLU A 212 -3.48 0.07 12.33
CA GLU A 212 -2.76 0.82 13.35
C GLU A 212 -1.35 0.28 13.57
N LEU A 213 -0.39 1.18 13.58
CA LEU A 213 0.99 0.90 13.99
C LEU A 213 1.27 1.59 15.32
N THR A 214 1.68 0.84 16.32
CA THR A 214 2.18 1.33 17.60
C THR A 214 3.65 0.96 17.73
N LEU A 215 4.51 1.92 18.05
CA LEU A 215 5.93 1.72 18.31
C LEU A 215 6.20 1.73 19.81
N ASP A 216 7.04 0.78 20.27
CA ASP A 216 7.54 0.68 21.65
C ASP A 216 6.45 0.63 22.71
N ASP A 217 5.27 0.06 22.34
CA ASP A 217 4.10 -0.02 23.20
C ASP A 217 3.56 1.36 23.66
N ASP A 218 4.00 2.44 23.02
CA ASP A 218 3.54 3.79 23.32
C ASP A 218 2.22 4.10 22.58
N LEU A 219 1.10 3.91 23.26
CA LEU A 219 -0.23 4.15 22.70
C LEU A 219 -0.49 5.61 22.33
N SER A 220 0.29 6.55 22.88
CA SER A 220 0.21 7.97 22.50
C SER A 220 0.84 8.24 21.12
N ASN A 221 1.63 7.29 20.61
CA ASN A 221 2.33 7.35 19.33
C ASN A 221 1.80 6.28 18.36
N THR A 222 0.48 6.10 18.33
CA THR A 222 -0.19 5.22 17.38
C THR A 222 -0.45 5.98 16.07
N THR A 223 -0.09 5.36 14.95
CA THR A 223 -0.25 5.94 13.61
C THR A 223 -1.23 5.11 12.79
N SER A 224 -2.25 5.76 12.19
CA SER A 224 -3.13 5.11 11.21
C SER A 224 -2.39 4.95 9.87
N LEU A 225 -2.44 3.75 9.31
CA LEU A 225 -1.77 3.36 8.07
C LEU A 225 -2.73 3.03 6.93
N ASN A 226 -4.01 3.36 7.03
CA ASN A 226 -5.02 3.10 5.98
C ASN A 226 -4.59 3.65 4.61
N ASP A 227 -3.97 4.82 4.56
CA ASP A 227 -3.50 5.45 3.33
C ASP A 227 -2.29 4.76 2.68
N PHE A 228 -1.59 3.92 3.43
CA PHE A 228 -0.40 3.20 2.99
C PHE A 228 -0.69 1.77 2.52
N PHE A 229 -1.93 1.31 2.68
CA PHE A 229 -2.37 0.02 2.14
C PHE A 229 -2.92 0.18 0.73
N THR A 230 -2.58 -0.76 -0.14
CA THR A 230 -3.12 -0.84 -1.51
C THR A 230 -3.44 -2.29 -1.84
N TYR A 231 -4.64 -2.54 -2.32
CA TYR A 231 -5.02 -3.86 -2.82
C TYR A 231 -4.16 -4.26 -4.02
N ALA A 232 -3.86 -5.55 -4.14
CA ALA A 232 -3.22 -6.10 -5.33
C ALA A 232 -4.09 -5.86 -6.57
N PRO A 233 -3.50 -5.70 -7.76
CA PRO A 233 -4.27 -5.44 -8.97
C PRO A 233 -5.36 -6.49 -9.20
N GLY A 234 -6.60 -6.03 -9.39
CA GLY A 234 -7.79 -6.87 -9.57
C GLY A 234 -8.30 -7.56 -8.31
N SER A 235 -7.66 -7.36 -7.16
CA SER A 235 -8.07 -7.94 -5.88
C SER A 235 -8.90 -6.97 -5.05
N TYR A 236 -9.79 -7.52 -4.22
CA TYR A 236 -10.51 -6.81 -3.16
C TYR A 236 -10.22 -7.38 -1.77
N ASN A 237 -9.46 -8.48 -1.70
CA ASN A 237 -9.27 -9.26 -0.49
C ASN A 237 -7.79 -9.52 -0.14
N SER A 238 -6.86 -9.01 -0.93
CA SER A 238 -5.42 -9.09 -0.65
C SER A 238 -4.70 -7.87 -1.15
N GLY A 239 -3.65 -7.46 -0.44
CA GLY A 239 -2.87 -6.29 -0.79
C GLY A 239 -1.63 -6.16 0.05
N GLN A 240 -0.95 -5.03 -0.12
CA GLN A 240 0.29 -4.74 0.57
C GLN A 240 0.24 -3.35 1.21
N LEU A 241 0.75 -3.27 2.41
CA LEU A 241 1.04 -2.04 3.12
C LEU A 241 2.54 -1.77 3.03
N VAL A 242 2.89 -0.54 2.67
CA VAL A 242 4.29 -0.08 2.62
C VAL A 242 4.38 1.25 3.34
N TYR A 243 5.10 1.27 4.46
CA TYR A 243 5.25 2.47 5.28
C TYR A 243 6.69 2.64 5.75
N ARG A 244 7.27 3.80 5.50
CA ARG A 244 8.59 4.15 6.03
C ARG A 244 8.46 4.67 7.45
N LEU A 245 9.05 3.95 8.40
CA LEU A 245 9.05 4.34 9.81
C LEU A 245 9.77 5.69 10.02
N PRO A 246 9.38 6.46 11.03
CA PRO A 246 10.12 7.66 11.42
C PRO A 246 11.55 7.31 11.82
N THR A 247 12.41 8.30 11.97
CA THR A 247 13.78 8.08 12.44
C THR A 247 13.76 7.60 13.88
N LEU A 248 14.26 6.37 14.09
CA LEU A 248 14.33 5.72 15.38
C LEU A 248 15.72 5.92 16.03
N THR A 249 15.77 5.85 17.34
CA THR A 249 17.02 5.85 18.10
C THR A 249 17.71 4.48 17.99
N PRO A 250 19.06 4.40 18.08
CA PRO A 250 19.70 3.09 18.17
C PRO A 250 19.27 2.34 19.43
N GLY A 251 19.02 1.05 19.28
CA GLY A 251 18.61 0.18 20.39
C GLY A 251 17.52 -0.81 20.00
N LEU A 252 16.98 -1.48 21.00
CA LEU A 252 15.87 -2.42 20.86
C LEU A 252 14.56 -1.64 20.73
N HIS A 253 13.80 -2.00 19.72
CA HIS A 253 12.46 -1.48 19.47
C HIS A 253 11.45 -2.59 19.27
N THR A 254 10.19 -2.28 19.46
CA THR A 254 9.06 -3.15 19.13
C THR A 254 8.06 -2.39 18.28
N MET A 255 7.45 -3.08 17.35
CA MET A 255 6.27 -2.57 16.64
C MET A 255 5.10 -3.54 16.81
N THR A 256 3.92 -2.99 16.91
CA THR A 256 2.64 -3.71 16.93
C THR A 256 1.80 -3.20 15.79
N LEU A 257 1.50 -4.06 14.82
CA LEU A 257 0.62 -3.78 13.69
C LEU A 257 -0.72 -4.46 13.93
N ARG A 258 -1.81 -3.70 13.95
CA ARG A 258 -3.18 -4.18 14.08
C ARG A 258 -3.93 -3.92 12.78
N VAL A 259 -4.62 -4.94 12.28
CA VAL A 259 -5.37 -4.89 11.02
C VAL A 259 -6.76 -5.45 11.24
N TRP A 260 -7.75 -4.81 10.62
CA TRP A 260 -9.15 -5.21 10.65
C TRP A 260 -9.64 -5.64 9.27
N ASP A 261 -10.54 -6.61 9.21
CA ASP A 261 -11.32 -6.90 8.01
C ASP A 261 -12.56 -6.00 7.91
N VAL A 262 -13.29 -6.13 6.81
CA VAL A 262 -14.54 -5.38 6.57
C VAL A 262 -15.70 -5.81 7.49
N ASN A 263 -15.57 -6.93 8.21
CA ASN A 263 -16.55 -7.49 9.15
C ASN A 263 -16.20 -7.24 10.62
N ASN A 264 -15.13 -6.48 10.88
CA ASN A 264 -14.64 -6.10 12.21
C ASN A 264 -13.98 -7.24 13.01
N ASN A 265 -13.41 -8.25 12.34
CA ASN A 265 -12.45 -9.16 12.95
C ASN A 265 -11.05 -8.55 12.84
N SER A 266 -10.16 -8.82 13.79
CA SER A 266 -8.83 -8.21 13.77
C SER A 266 -7.71 -9.19 14.09
N THR A 267 -6.55 -8.91 13.48
CA THR A 267 -5.27 -9.55 13.79
C THR A 267 -4.29 -8.53 14.29
N THR A 268 -3.50 -8.92 15.28
CA THR A 268 -2.39 -8.11 15.79
C THR A 268 -1.09 -8.88 15.60
N GLN A 269 -0.13 -8.28 14.90
CA GLN A 269 1.21 -8.83 14.76
C GLN A 269 2.22 -7.95 15.49
N ARG A 270 3.07 -8.55 16.31
CA ARG A 270 4.15 -7.88 17.03
C ARG A 270 5.49 -8.35 16.48
N LEU A 271 6.42 -7.41 16.27
CA LEU A 271 7.78 -7.67 15.82
C LEU A 271 8.77 -6.87 16.67
N GLY A 272 9.75 -7.57 17.27
CA GLY A 272 10.91 -6.95 17.90
C GLY A 272 12.06 -6.79 16.91
N PHE A 273 12.80 -5.67 16.95
CA PHE A 273 13.93 -5.40 16.08
C PHE A 273 14.96 -4.50 16.74
N ILE A 274 16.19 -4.51 16.24
CA ILE A 274 17.28 -3.69 16.76
C ILE A 274 17.64 -2.63 15.73
N VAL A 275 17.60 -1.37 16.13
CA VAL A 275 18.05 -0.25 15.30
C VAL A 275 19.54 0.00 15.54
N SER A 276 20.33 0.07 14.47
CA SER A 276 21.75 0.36 14.52
C SER A 276 22.14 1.45 13.51
N ASP A 277 23.00 2.36 13.93
CA ASP A 277 23.57 3.40 13.07
C ASP A 277 24.49 2.84 11.97
N GLY A 278 25.02 1.63 12.17
CA GLY A 278 25.98 0.96 11.27
C GLY A 278 25.33 0.04 10.22
N VAL A 279 23.99 -0.11 10.25
CA VAL A 279 23.31 -0.97 9.28
C VAL A 279 22.77 -0.14 8.14
N GLY A 280 23.43 -0.25 7.05
CA GLY A 280 22.92 0.28 5.79
C GLY A 280 21.94 -0.69 5.11
N GLN A 281 21.26 -0.16 4.09
CA GLN A 281 20.31 -0.89 3.29
C GLN A 281 20.92 -2.16 2.69
N SER A 282 20.12 -3.23 2.72
CA SER A 282 20.23 -4.46 1.92
C SER A 282 21.63 -4.92 1.51
N THR A 283 22.18 -5.83 2.29
CA THR A 283 23.39 -6.56 1.88
C THR A 283 23.03 -7.55 0.77
N ARG A 284 23.38 -7.23 -0.45
CA ARG A 284 23.21 -8.18 -1.56
C ARG A 284 24.38 -9.13 -1.58
N VAL A 285 24.15 -10.43 -1.33
CA VAL A 285 25.15 -11.47 -1.43
C VAL A 285 24.85 -12.34 -2.66
N TYR A 286 25.86 -12.56 -3.50
CA TYR A 286 25.74 -13.46 -4.64
C TYR A 286 27.09 -14.09 -4.97
N SER A 287 27.06 -15.18 -5.73
CA SER A 287 28.23 -15.81 -6.32
C SER A 287 28.31 -15.48 -7.80
N THR A 288 29.51 -15.22 -8.31
CA THR A 288 29.72 -14.86 -9.72
C THR A 288 29.51 -16.03 -10.66
N VAL A 289 29.71 -17.27 -10.17
CA VAL A 289 29.45 -18.52 -10.90
C VAL A 289 28.54 -19.40 -10.05
N ASN A 290 27.34 -19.71 -10.55
CA ASN A 290 26.39 -20.60 -9.89
C ASN A 290 25.56 -21.36 -10.95
N PRO A 291 25.63 -22.69 -11.03
CA PRO A 291 26.47 -23.58 -10.21
C PRO A 291 27.97 -23.48 -10.52
N ALA A 292 28.80 -23.58 -9.47
CA ALA A 292 30.26 -23.56 -9.57
C ALA A 292 30.84 -24.96 -9.39
N SER A 293 31.83 -25.34 -10.24
CA SER A 293 32.48 -26.66 -10.17
C SER A 293 33.96 -26.59 -9.74
N THR A 294 34.61 -25.48 -10.02
CA THR A 294 36.06 -25.33 -9.76
C THR A 294 36.37 -24.10 -8.91
N HIS A 295 35.70 -23.00 -9.18
CA HIS A 295 35.89 -21.75 -8.44
C HIS A 295 34.64 -20.88 -8.55
N THR A 296 34.45 -20.02 -7.57
CA THR A 296 33.50 -18.91 -7.62
C THR A 296 34.03 -17.75 -6.79
N THR A 297 33.47 -16.56 -7.00
CA THR A 297 33.70 -15.41 -6.15
C THR A 297 32.40 -15.03 -5.48
N PHE A 298 32.38 -15.01 -4.15
CA PHE A 298 31.29 -14.44 -3.39
C PHE A 298 31.46 -12.93 -3.32
N VAL A 299 30.39 -12.21 -3.61
CA VAL A 299 30.34 -10.76 -3.54
C VAL A 299 29.27 -10.35 -2.57
N ALA A 300 29.61 -9.54 -1.58
CA ALA A 300 28.67 -8.86 -0.69
C ALA A 300 28.65 -7.37 -1.02
N GLY A 301 27.48 -6.86 -1.41
CA GLY A 301 27.23 -5.43 -1.51
C GLY A 301 26.63 -4.94 -0.19
N PHE A 302 27.18 -3.89 0.39
CA PHE A 302 26.68 -3.26 1.60
C PHE A 302 26.75 -1.73 1.45
N PRO A 303 25.89 -0.97 2.11
CA PRO A 303 25.97 0.48 2.02
C PRO A 303 27.28 0.99 2.61
N SER A 304 27.76 2.05 2.03
CA SER A 304 28.90 2.79 2.54
C SER A 304 28.55 3.41 3.92
N VAL A 305 29.05 2.84 5.00
CA VAL A 305 28.76 3.27 6.37
C VAL A 305 30.00 3.87 7.02
N GLY A 306 30.20 5.16 6.84
CA GLY A 306 31.24 5.91 7.55
C GLY A 306 32.68 5.54 7.14
N GLU A 307 33.64 5.92 7.99
CA GLU A 307 35.09 5.68 7.77
C GLU A 307 35.63 4.39 8.41
N ASN A 308 34.78 3.62 9.07
CA ASN A 308 35.16 2.41 9.79
C ASN A 308 35.42 1.23 8.84
N GLU A 309 36.04 0.17 9.35
CA GLU A 309 36.20 -1.10 8.67
C GLU A 309 34.97 -1.99 8.87
N ALA A 310 34.54 -2.65 7.80
CA ALA A 310 33.56 -3.71 7.84
C ALA A 310 34.28 -5.06 7.94
N ASN A 311 34.00 -5.82 8.99
CA ASN A 311 34.50 -7.17 9.16
C ASN A 311 33.48 -8.18 8.65
N ILE A 312 33.87 -9.00 7.68
CA ILE A 312 32.99 -9.93 7.01
C ILE A 312 33.51 -11.35 7.26
N LEU A 313 32.63 -12.19 7.81
CA LEU A 313 32.84 -13.63 7.92
C LEU A 313 32.04 -14.32 6.81
N TRP A 314 32.73 -15.09 5.99
CA TRP A 314 32.13 -15.92 4.96
C TRP A 314 32.16 -17.39 5.41
N GLU A 315 31.01 -18.02 5.35
CA GLU A 315 30.86 -19.42 5.71
C GLU A 315 30.05 -20.14 4.63
N VAL A 316 30.51 -21.31 4.22
CA VAL A 316 29.80 -22.17 3.28
C VAL A 316 29.52 -23.49 3.98
N PHE A 317 28.27 -23.89 3.95
CA PHE A 317 27.80 -25.14 4.54
C PHE A 317 27.36 -26.10 3.44
N ASP A 318 27.55 -27.38 3.65
CA ASP A 318 26.94 -28.39 2.81
C ASP A 318 25.43 -28.56 3.11
N ARG A 319 24.75 -29.37 2.33
CA ARG A 319 23.31 -29.62 2.50
C ARG A 319 22.95 -30.31 3.84
N THR A 320 23.94 -30.79 4.59
CA THR A 320 23.74 -31.39 5.91
C THR A 320 23.98 -30.39 7.05
N GLY A 321 24.36 -29.16 6.72
CA GLY A 321 24.68 -28.13 7.70
C GLY A 321 26.14 -28.19 8.21
N LYS A 322 26.99 -29.02 7.62
CA LYS A 322 28.43 -29.09 7.97
C LYS A 322 29.18 -27.95 7.31
N LEU A 323 29.94 -27.19 8.06
CA LEU A 323 30.82 -26.14 7.56
C LEU A 323 31.91 -26.75 6.66
N VAL A 324 31.98 -26.29 5.39
CA VAL A 324 32.96 -26.79 4.41
C VAL A 324 34.02 -25.75 4.06
N TRP A 325 33.75 -24.48 4.28
CA TRP A 325 34.72 -23.43 4.04
C TRP A 325 34.39 -22.18 4.85
N THR A 326 35.42 -21.47 5.29
CA THR A 326 35.30 -20.20 5.99
C THR A 326 36.40 -19.23 5.56
N LYS A 327 36.06 -17.95 5.50
CA LYS A 327 37.01 -16.86 5.23
C LYS A 327 36.60 -15.61 6.00
N HIS A 328 37.57 -14.99 6.63
CA HIS A 328 37.40 -13.71 7.30
C HIS A 328 38.16 -12.64 6.52
N ASN A 329 37.53 -11.50 6.24
CA ASN A 329 38.21 -10.35 5.67
C ASN A 329 37.64 -9.03 6.20
N SER A 330 38.48 -8.02 6.23
CA SER A 330 38.15 -6.67 6.62
C SER A 330 38.30 -5.75 5.40
N VAL A 331 37.33 -4.88 5.18
CA VAL A 331 37.32 -3.92 4.08
C VAL A 331 36.88 -2.56 4.59
N ALA A 332 37.37 -1.48 3.97
CA ALA A 332 36.90 -0.15 4.32
C ALA A 332 35.38 -0.06 4.07
N ALA A 333 34.61 0.33 5.05
CA ALA A 333 33.13 0.38 4.96
C ALA A 333 32.63 1.31 3.85
N LYS A 334 33.41 2.33 3.49
CA LYS A 334 33.12 3.23 2.37
C LYS A 334 33.21 2.58 0.99
N SER A 335 33.80 1.37 0.87
CA SER A 335 33.91 0.68 -0.43
C SER A 335 32.57 0.14 -0.93
N GLY A 336 31.60 -0.07 -0.05
CA GLY A 336 30.27 -0.57 -0.37
C GLY A 336 30.21 -2.00 -0.91
N THR A 337 31.37 -2.65 -1.09
CA THR A 337 31.45 -4.02 -1.61
C THR A 337 32.65 -4.76 -1.03
N SER A 338 32.49 -6.06 -0.87
CA SER A 338 33.56 -7.00 -0.58
C SER A 338 33.43 -8.21 -1.51
N ALA A 339 34.55 -8.72 -1.96
CA ALA A 339 34.59 -9.93 -2.79
C ALA A 339 35.64 -10.89 -2.26
N VAL A 340 35.34 -12.18 -2.25
CA VAL A 340 36.27 -13.23 -1.86
C VAL A 340 36.17 -14.40 -2.82
N ALA A 341 37.31 -14.82 -3.34
CA ALA A 341 37.39 -15.99 -4.22
C ALA A 341 37.44 -17.29 -3.39
N TRP A 342 36.69 -18.26 -3.82
CA TRP A 342 36.69 -19.62 -3.29
C TRP A 342 37.04 -20.62 -4.40
N ASN A 343 38.14 -21.34 -4.20
CA ASN A 343 38.53 -22.45 -5.05
C ASN A 343 37.91 -23.73 -4.50
N ILE A 344 37.02 -24.33 -5.26
CA ILE A 344 36.32 -25.56 -4.89
C ILE A 344 37.25 -26.73 -5.18
N HIS A 345 37.72 -27.40 -4.15
CA HIS A 345 38.50 -28.62 -4.31
C HIS A 345 37.57 -29.83 -4.21
N PRO A 346 37.56 -30.76 -5.19
CA PRO A 346 36.65 -31.91 -5.18
C PRO A 346 36.89 -32.89 -4.02
N ASN A 347 37.98 -32.76 -3.29
CA ASN A 347 38.38 -33.67 -2.21
C ASN A 347 38.60 -32.96 -0.87
N GLY A 348 37.89 -31.87 -0.57
CA GLY A 348 37.99 -31.18 0.63
C GLY A 348 37.66 -30.65 1.68
#